data_a88b44a284023efb05defb54e195fd1a
#
_entry.id   a88b44a284023efb05defb54e195fd1a
#
_cell.length_a   1.000
_cell.length_b   1.000
_cell.length_c   1.000
_cell.angle_alpha   90.00
_cell.angle_beta   90.00
_cell.angle_gamma   90.00
#
_symmetry.space_group_name_H-M   'P 1'
#
loop_
_entity.id
_entity.type
_entity.pdbx_description
1 polymer ?
#
loop_
_entity_poly.entity_id
_entity_poly.type
_entity_poly.pdbx_seq_one_letter_code
_entity_poly.pdbx_strand_id
1 'polypeptide(L)'
;MSKTDIKRTQTGVRIESSLLKVLKGVAEYTDLTLGDLLEGIVLHAFEGKVPFSAETQDVIQQLKKVYGCDLKASDSHRMLESES
;
A
#
# COMPACT_ATOMS: atom_id res chain seq x y z
N MET A 1 24.81 9.89 13.07
CA MET A 1 24.03 8.66 13.03
C MET A 1 24.26 7.94 11.71
N SER A 2 24.53 6.69 11.80
CA SER A 2 24.81 5.91 10.61
C SER A 2 23.50 5.53 9.91
N LYS A 3 23.54 5.54 8.59
CA LYS A 3 22.46 5.02 7.79
C LYS A 3 22.71 3.55 7.53
N THR A 4 21.64 2.81 7.40
CA THR A 4 21.74 1.41 7.03
C THR A 4 22.00 1.31 5.54
N ASP A 5 23.09 0.65 5.18
CA ASP A 5 23.36 0.36 3.77
C ASP A 5 22.52 -0.83 3.35
N ILE A 6 21.75 -0.65 2.31
CA ILE A 6 20.84 -1.68 1.84
C ILE A 6 21.03 -1.90 0.35
N LYS A 7 20.56 -3.04 -0.10
CA LYS A 7 20.43 -3.33 -1.53
C LYS A 7 18.97 -3.52 -1.84
N ARG A 8 18.52 -2.96 -2.96
CA ARG A 8 17.18 -3.19 -3.44
C ARG A 8 17.24 -4.06 -4.68
N THR A 9 16.30 -4.98 -4.77
CA THR A 9 16.17 -5.86 -5.91
C THR A 9 14.90 -5.49 -6.67
N GLN A 10 15.03 -5.33 -7.98
CA GLN A 10 13.85 -5.07 -8.81
C GLN A 10 13.00 -6.34 -8.83
N THR A 11 11.72 -6.17 -8.52
CA THR A 11 10.79 -7.29 -8.55
C THR A 11 9.45 -6.79 -9.06
N GLY A 12 8.68 -7.69 -9.63
CA GLY A 12 7.35 -7.36 -10.12
C GLY A 12 6.31 -8.18 -9.40
N VAL A 13 5.20 -7.54 -9.08
CA VAL A 13 4.04 -8.21 -8.49
C VAL A 13 2.79 -7.68 -9.19
N ARG A 14 1.74 -8.47 -9.12
CA ARG A 14 0.43 -8.06 -9.65
C ARG A 14 -0.45 -7.69 -8.48
N ILE A 15 -1.02 -6.51 -8.54
CA ILE A 15 -1.87 -5.98 -7.47
C ILE A 15 -3.21 -5.61 -8.09
N GLU A 16 -4.29 -5.86 -7.38
CA GLU A 16 -5.62 -5.50 -7.85
C GLU A 16 -5.64 -4.03 -8.24
N SER A 17 -6.32 -3.72 -9.35
CA SER A 17 -6.19 -2.41 -10.00
C SER A 17 -6.64 -1.24 -9.14
N SER A 18 -7.79 -1.33 -8.48
CA SER A 18 -8.27 -0.21 -7.67
C SER A 18 -7.41 -0.05 -6.42
N LEU A 19 -6.92 -1.15 -5.86
CA LEU A 19 -6.02 -1.11 -4.71
C LEU A 19 -4.71 -0.42 -5.09
N LEU A 20 -4.20 -0.69 -6.28
CA LEU A 20 -2.99 -0.03 -6.76
C LEU A 20 -3.19 1.47 -6.89
N LYS A 21 -4.35 1.89 -7.39
CA LYS A 21 -4.66 3.32 -7.50
C LYS A 21 -4.68 4.00 -6.13
N VAL A 22 -5.26 3.34 -5.15
CA VAL A 22 -5.26 3.87 -3.78
C VAL A 22 -3.83 3.97 -3.25
N LEU A 23 -3.02 2.93 -3.46
CA LEU A 23 -1.62 2.96 -3.03
C LEU A 23 -0.86 4.11 -3.66
N LYS A 24 -1.04 4.33 -4.96
CA LYS A 24 -0.36 5.43 -5.65
C LYS A 24 -0.83 6.78 -5.11
N GLY A 25 -2.12 6.90 -4.80
CA GLY A 25 -2.65 8.12 -4.19
C GLY A 25 -2.06 8.38 -2.82
N VAL A 26 -1.90 7.34 -2.01
CA VAL A 26 -1.28 7.48 -0.69
C VAL A 26 0.19 7.87 -0.83
N ALA A 27 0.90 7.26 -1.78
CA ALA A 27 2.29 7.62 -2.02
C ALA A 27 2.42 9.10 -2.37
N GLU A 28 1.55 9.60 -3.23
CA GLU A 28 1.53 11.00 -3.60
C GLU A 28 1.24 11.88 -2.39
N TYR A 29 0.25 11.51 -1.61
CA TYR A 29 -0.14 12.28 -0.44
C TYR A 29 0.98 12.38 0.60
N THR A 30 1.76 11.32 0.76
CA THR A 30 2.84 11.26 1.75
C THR A 30 4.20 11.66 1.18
N ASP A 31 4.27 12.03 -0.09
CA ASP A 31 5.52 12.38 -0.78
C ASP A 31 6.53 11.25 -0.77
N LEU A 32 6.05 10.01 -0.89
CA LEU A 32 6.90 8.83 -0.97
C LEU A 32 6.79 8.22 -2.36
N THR A 33 7.82 7.50 -2.77
CA THR A 33 7.68 6.65 -3.93
C THR A 33 6.84 5.44 -3.55
N LEU A 34 6.27 4.76 -4.54
CA LEU A 34 5.49 3.57 -4.26
C LEU A 34 6.32 2.51 -3.54
N GLY A 35 7.57 2.35 -3.96
CA GLY A 35 8.46 1.39 -3.31
C GLY A 35 8.71 1.71 -1.85
N ASP A 36 8.99 2.98 -1.54
CA ASP A 36 9.20 3.40 -0.16
C ASP A 36 7.95 3.19 0.68
N LEU A 37 6.78 3.51 0.12
CA LEU A 37 5.53 3.31 0.83
C LEU A 37 5.33 1.83 1.15
N LEU A 38 5.53 0.96 0.17
CA LEU A 38 5.34 -0.47 0.37
C LEU A 38 6.32 -1.03 1.39
N GLU A 39 7.60 -0.59 1.34
CA GLU A 39 8.57 -1.02 2.33
C GLU A 39 8.13 -0.62 3.73
N GLY A 40 7.63 0.60 3.89
CA GLY A 40 7.16 1.05 5.18
C GLY A 40 5.98 0.24 5.70
N ILE A 41 5.02 -0.06 4.82
CA ILE A 41 3.87 -0.87 5.19
C ILE A 41 4.33 -2.26 5.64
N VAL A 42 5.22 -2.88 4.88
CA VAL A 42 5.72 -4.23 5.20
C VAL A 42 6.46 -4.23 6.53
N LEU A 43 7.34 -3.26 6.74
CA LEU A 43 8.10 -3.20 8.00
C LEU A 43 7.19 -3.03 9.21
N HIS A 44 6.18 -2.17 9.09
CA HIS A 44 5.22 -2.00 10.18
C HIS A 44 4.43 -3.29 10.42
N ALA A 45 3.99 -3.92 9.34
CA ALA A 45 3.23 -5.17 9.46
C ALA A 45 4.05 -6.25 10.13
N PHE A 46 5.35 -6.35 9.80
CA PHE A 46 6.23 -7.35 10.40
C PHE A 46 6.38 -7.14 11.89
N GLU A 47 6.29 -5.90 12.36
CA GLU A 47 6.40 -5.60 13.78
C GLU A 47 5.04 -5.52 14.47
N GLY A 48 3.96 -5.84 13.77
CA GLY A 48 2.63 -5.79 14.34
C GLY A 48 2.14 -4.39 14.60
N LYS A 49 2.67 -3.39 13.88
CA LYS A 49 2.31 -1.99 14.06
C LYS A 49 1.43 -1.51 12.93
N VAL A 50 0.58 -0.54 13.23
CA VAL A 50 -0.25 0.09 12.21
C VAL A 50 0.61 1.07 11.40
N PRO A 51 0.64 0.95 10.06
CA PRO A 51 1.55 1.76 9.26
C PRO A 51 1.11 3.19 9.02
N PHE A 52 -0.13 3.54 9.34
CA PHE A 52 -0.67 4.86 9.01
C PHE A 52 -1.27 5.53 10.22
N SER A 53 -1.10 6.87 10.27
CA SER A 53 -1.76 7.69 11.29
C SER A 53 -3.27 7.72 11.03
N ALA A 54 -4.03 8.21 12.01
CA ALA A 54 -5.48 8.34 11.84
C ALA A 54 -5.80 9.28 10.67
N GLU A 55 -5.03 10.34 10.51
CA GLU A 55 -5.24 11.27 9.41
C GLU A 55 -5.03 10.59 8.06
N THR A 56 -3.95 9.84 7.93
CA THR A 56 -3.69 9.12 6.69
C THR A 56 -4.74 8.04 6.44
N GLN A 57 -5.23 7.39 7.50
CA GLN A 57 -6.30 6.42 7.37
C GLN A 57 -7.56 7.06 6.76
N ASP A 58 -7.88 8.28 7.17
CA ASP A 58 -9.02 9.00 6.60
C ASP A 58 -8.82 9.26 5.10
N VAL A 59 -7.61 9.67 4.72
CA VAL A 59 -7.28 9.89 3.31
C VAL A 59 -7.45 8.60 2.52
N ILE A 60 -6.99 7.48 3.09
CA ILE A 60 -7.14 6.18 2.43
C ILE A 60 -8.62 5.87 2.18
N GLN A 61 -9.49 6.12 3.17
CA GLN A 61 -10.91 5.84 2.99
C GLN A 61 -11.51 6.71 1.89
N GLN A 62 -11.07 7.96 1.78
CA GLN A 62 -11.53 8.83 0.72
C GLN A 62 -11.05 8.36 -0.65
N LEU A 63 -9.79 7.96 -0.74
CA LEU A 63 -9.23 7.45 -2.00
C LEU A 63 -9.92 6.16 -2.42
N LYS A 64 -10.25 5.30 -1.47
CA LYS A 64 -10.98 4.08 -1.78
C LYS A 64 -12.34 4.40 -2.42
N LYS A 65 -13.02 5.42 -1.94
CA LYS A 65 -14.28 5.86 -2.54
C LYS A 65 -14.06 6.41 -3.94
N VAL A 66 -13.04 7.23 -4.11
CA VAL A 66 -12.74 7.86 -5.40
C VAL A 66 -12.48 6.79 -6.46
N TYR A 67 -11.72 5.76 -6.12
CA TYR A 67 -11.31 4.74 -7.08
C TYR A 67 -12.18 3.49 -7.05
N GLY A 68 -13.25 3.50 -6.27
CA GLY A 68 -14.16 2.38 -6.21
C GLY A 68 -13.54 1.11 -5.65
N CYS A 69 -12.65 1.24 -4.68
CA CYS A 69 -12.00 0.10 -4.06
C CYS A 69 -12.80 -0.33 -2.83
N ASP A 70 -13.51 -1.45 -2.95
CA ASP A 70 -14.33 -1.97 -1.85
C ASP A 70 -13.67 -3.13 -1.11
N LEU A 71 -12.42 -3.42 -1.45
CA LEU A 71 -11.71 -4.54 -0.85
C LEU A 71 -11.34 -4.26 0.59
N LYS A 72 -11.35 -5.30 1.40
CA LYS A 72 -11.03 -5.25 2.83
C LYS A 72 -10.00 -6.31 3.16
N ALA A 73 -9.41 -6.19 4.34
CA ALA A 73 -8.42 -7.17 4.78
C ALA A 73 -8.97 -8.59 4.74
N SER A 74 -10.27 -8.76 5.02
CA SER A 74 -10.90 -10.07 4.99
C SER A 74 -10.95 -10.68 3.59
N ASP A 75 -10.74 -9.87 2.54
CA ASP A 75 -10.69 -10.36 1.17
C ASP A 75 -9.30 -10.89 0.80
N SER A 76 -8.29 -10.64 1.63
CA SER A 76 -6.93 -11.03 1.34
C SER A 76 -6.84 -12.54 1.07
N HIS A 77 -6.10 -12.89 0.03
CA HIS A 77 -5.83 -14.28 -0.34
C HIS A 77 -7.06 -15.04 -0.81
N ARG A 78 -8.16 -14.36 -1.07
CA ARG A 78 -9.42 -14.98 -1.50
C ARG A 78 -9.93 -14.43 -2.83
N MET A 79 -9.17 -13.55 -3.45
CA MET A 79 -9.61 -12.88 -4.66
C MET A 79 -9.29 -13.73 -5.88
N LEU A 80 -10.27 -13.84 -6.79
CA LEU A 80 -10.08 -14.52 -8.05
C LEU A 80 -9.86 -13.49 -9.13
N GLU A 81 -8.81 -13.69 -9.92
CA GLU A 81 -8.49 -12.77 -11.00
C GLU A 81 -9.36 -13.07 -12.20
N SER A 82 -10.06 -12.05 -12.69
CA SER A 82 -10.85 -12.22 -13.90
C SER A 82 -9.95 -11.99 -15.13
N GLU A 83 -10.24 -12.71 -16.19
CA GLU A 83 -9.57 -12.55 -17.48
C GLU A 83 -10.37 -11.56 -18.30
N SER A 84 -9.80 -10.43 -18.57
CA SER A 84 -10.48 -9.47 -19.42
C SER A 84 -9.49 -8.63 -20.18
#